data_fcb8146784c1b15ae4cd2eaa6da8b597
#
_entry.id   fcb8146784c1b15ae4cd2eaa6da8b597
#
_cell.length_a   1.000
_cell.length_b   1.000
_cell.length_c   1.000
_cell.angle_alpha   90.00
_cell.angle_beta   90.00
_cell.angle_gamma   90.00
#
_symmetry.space_group_name_H-M   'P 1'
#
loop_
_entity.id
_entity.type
_entity.pdbx_description
1 polymer ?
#
loop_
_entity_poly.entity_id
_entity_poly.type
_entity_poly.pdbx_seq_one_letter_code
_entity_poly.pdbx_strand_id
1 'polypeptide(L)' 'MSLDQLEEALLKLKKEQFNLRFQQASGQLENVARVRQVRRDIARIKTITRQRKAAATAGKG' A
#
# COMPACT_ATOMS: atom_id res chain seq x y z
N MET A 1 12.30 -2.60 -7.64
CA MET A 1 11.13 -1.97 -8.27
C MET A 1 11.39 -0.51 -8.53
N SER A 2 10.96 -0.01 -9.68
CA SER A 2 11.03 1.42 -9.97
C SER A 2 9.95 2.17 -9.19
N LEU A 3 10.07 3.50 -9.13
CA LEU A 3 9.04 4.31 -8.46
C LEU A 3 7.69 4.13 -9.12
N ASP A 4 7.64 4.04 -10.45
CA ASP A 4 6.38 3.82 -11.16
C ASP A 4 5.75 2.50 -10.77
N GLN A 5 6.55 1.44 -10.66
CA GLN A 5 6.06 0.14 -10.24
C GLN A 5 5.55 0.17 -8.80
N LEU A 6 6.23 0.90 -7.94
CA LEU A 6 5.79 1.06 -6.55
C LEU A 6 4.47 1.80 -6.48
N GLU A 7 4.31 2.86 -7.28
CA GLU A 7 3.07 3.61 -7.31
C GLU A 7 1.91 2.77 -7.84
N GLU A 8 2.15 1.98 -8.88
CA GLU A 8 1.13 1.08 -9.41
C GLU A 8 0.72 0.04 -8.38
N ALA A 9 1.70 -0.57 -7.72
CA ALA A 9 1.42 -1.55 -6.68
C ALA A 9 0.61 -0.93 -5.54
N LEU A 10 0.99 0.28 -5.13
CA LEU A 10 0.27 0.99 -4.08
C LEU A 10 -1.16 1.28 -4.49
N LEU A 11 -1.36 1.70 -5.72
CA LEU A 11 -2.70 1.98 -6.23
C LEU A 11 -3.58 0.74 -6.23
N LYS A 12 -3.03 -0.39 -6.67
CA LYS A 12 -3.76 -1.66 -6.66
C LYS A 12 -4.13 -2.08 -5.25
N LEU A 13 -3.19 -1.95 -4.32
CA LEU A 13 -3.43 -2.30 -2.92
C LEU A 13 -4.46 -1.39 -2.28
N LYS A 14 -4.44 -0.10 -2.61
CA LYS A 14 -5.45 0.84 -2.09
C LYS A 14 -6.83 0.48 -2.59
N LYS A 15 -6.97 0.10 -3.85
CA LYS A 15 -8.25 -0.32 -4.40
C LYS A 15 -8.75 -1.58 -3.70
N GLU A 16 -7.87 -2.54 -3.47
CA GLU A 16 -8.21 -3.76 -2.74
C GLU A 16 -8.60 -3.44 -1.31
N GLN A 17 -7.86 -2.56 -0.64
CA GLN A 17 -8.18 -2.14 0.72
C GLN A 17 -9.58 -1.51 0.77
N PHE A 18 -9.89 -0.67 -0.19
CA PHE A 18 -11.20 -0.03 -0.27
C PHE A 18 -12.30 -1.07 -0.39
N ASN A 19 -12.12 -2.05 -1.28
CA ASN A 19 -13.06 -3.16 -1.45
C ASN A 19 -13.23 -3.94 -0.16
N LEU A 20 -12.13 -4.27 0.50
CA LEU A 20 -12.17 -5.03 1.75
C LEU A 20 -12.90 -4.25 2.84
N ARG A 21 -12.67 -2.94 2.92
CA ARG A 21 -13.37 -2.10 3.89
C ARG A 21 -14.87 -2.06 3.59
N PHE A 22 -15.23 -1.99 2.33
CA PHE A 22 -16.63 -2.02 1.93
C PHE A 22 -17.29 -3.35 2.34
N GLN A 23 -16.61 -4.47 2.08
CA GLN A 23 -17.10 -5.77 2.48
C GLN A 23 -17.25 -5.89 3.99
N GLN A 24 -16.30 -5.35 4.73
CA GLN A 24 -16.35 -5.34 6.18
C GLN A 24 -17.56 -4.54 6.68
N ALA A 25 -17.81 -3.38 6.09
CA ALA A 25 -18.93 -2.54 6.47
C ALA A 25 -20.27 -3.21 6.18
N SER A 26 -20.35 -4.02 5.12
CA SER A 26 -21.57 -4.74 4.78
C SER A 26 -21.70 -6.08 5.48
N GLY A 27 -20.71 -6.46 6.29
CA GLY A 27 -20.72 -7.73 7.00
C GLY A 27 -20.37 -8.94 6.16
N GLN A 28 -19.87 -8.74 4.95
CA GLN A 28 -19.57 -9.82 4.02
C GLN A 28 -18.11 -10.25 4.06
N LEU A 29 -17.27 -9.58 4.85
CA LEU A 29 -15.85 -9.89 4.90
C LEU A 29 -15.61 -11.19 5.68
N GLU A 30 -15.06 -12.17 5.01
CA GLU A 30 -14.73 -13.46 5.63
C GLU A 30 -13.24 -13.60 5.95
N ASN A 31 -12.38 -12.84 5.25
CA ASN A 31 -10.93 -13.02 5.36
C ASN A 31 -10.25 -11.83 5.98
N VAL A 32 -10.21 -11.81 7.31
CA VAL A 32 -9.53 -10.75 8.08
C VAL A 32 -8.02 -10.76 7.84
N ALA A 33 -7.45 -11.95 7.61
CA ALA A 33 -6.02 -12.07 7.36
C ALA A 33 -5.62 -11.29 6.09
N ARG A 34 -6.48 -11.27 5.07
CA ARG A 34 -6.23 -10.53 3.84
C ARG A 34 -6.19 -9.02 4.11
N VAL A 35 -7.09 -8.53 4.97
CA VAL A 35 -7.09 -7.11 5.35
C VAL A 35 -5.76 -6.72 5.98
N ARG A 36 -5.26 -7.53 6.91
CA ARG A 36 -3.98 -7.27 7.56
C ARG A 36 -2.83 -7.32 6.57
N GLN A 37 -2.86 -8.29 5.66
CA GLN A 37 -1.82 -8.42 4.63
C GLN A 37 -1.76 -7.19 3.74
N VAL A 38 -2.92 -6.73 3.26
CA VAL A 38 -3.00 -5.56 2.41
C VAL A 38 -2.50 -4.31 3.14
N ARG A 39 -2.91 -4.13 4.39
CA ARG A 39 -2.44 -3.00 5.19
C ARG A 39 -0.92 -3.01 5.35
N ARG A 40 -0.36 -4.18 5.63
CA ARG A 40 1.08 -4.34 5.79
C ARG A 40 1.81 -4.01 4.49
N ASP A 41 1.30 -4.53 3.37
CA ASP A 41 1.90 -4.28 2.07
C ASP A 41 1.87 -2.81 1.69
N ILE A 42 0.75 -2.14 1.95
CA ILE A 42 0.62 -0.70 1.71
C ILE A 42 1.65 0.07 2.54
N ALA A 43 1.77 -0.25 3.82
CA ALA A 43 2.72 0.40 4.70
C ALA A 43 4.16 0.18 4.22
N ARG A 44 4.48 -1.03 3.78
CA ARG A 44 5.80 -1.37 3.28
C ARG A 44 6.14 -0.56 2.02
N ILE A 45 5.19 -0.50 1.07
CA ILE A 45 5.41 0.23 -0.17
C ILE A 45 5.55 1.72 0.11
N LYS A 46 4.74 2.28 0.99
CA LYS A 46 4.86 3.68 1.38
C LYS A 46 6.22 3.98 1.99
N THR A 47 6.71 3.09 2.84
CA THR A 47 8.00 3.24 3.48
C THR A 47 9.11 3.23 2.43
N ILE A 48 9.09 2.27 1.52
CA ILE A 48 10.10 2.17 0.45
C ILE A 48 10.07 3.41 -0.43
N THR A 49 8.89 3.84 -0.84
CA THR A 49 8.73 5.04 -1.67
C THR A 49 9.27 6.26 -0.96
N ARG A 50 8.95 6.41 0.31
CA ARG A 50 9.42 7.52 1.12
C ARG A 50 10.95 7.51 1.24
N GLN A 51 11.53 6.34 1.48
CA GLN A 51 12.98 6.20 1.58
C GLN A 51 13.67 6.58 0.28
N ARG A 52 13.12 6.16 -0.85
CA ARG A 52 13.70 6.48 -2.15
C ARG A 52 13.64 7.98 -2.45
N LYS A 53 12.51 8.60 -2.14
CA LYS A 53 12.36 10.04 -2.32
C LYS A 53 13.28 10.81 -1.39
N ALA A 54 13.40 10.38 -0.15
CA ALA A 54 14.28 11.00 0.82
C ALA A 54 15.75 10.86 0.40
N ALA A 55 16.13 9.68 -0.09
CA ALA A 55 17.48 9.45 -0.56
C ALA A 55 17.82 10.34 -1.75
N ALA A 56 16.89 10.49 -2.69
CA ALA A 56 17.08 11.35 -3.85
C ALA A 56 17.21 12.82 -3.42
N THR A 57 16.42 13.24 -2.44
CA THR A 57 16.47 14.61 -1.91
C THR A 57 17.72 14.83 -1.08
N ALA A 58 18.08 13.86 -0.26
CA ALA A 58 19.25 13.96 0.61
C ALA A 58 20.54 14.05 -0.20
N GLY A 59 20.57 13.42 -1.39
CA GLY A 59 21.73 13.49 -2.25
C GLY A 59 22.04 14.87 -2.78
N LYS A 60 21.10 15.78 -2.68
CA LYS A 60 21.29 17.18 -3.10
C LYS A 60 21.68 18.10 -1.96
N GLY A 61 21.54 17.64 -0.79
CA GLY A 61 21.71 18.48 0.37
C GLY A 61 22.81 18.38 1.12
#